data_e8cf06b3ea8afc64143756eb11dfed46
#
_entry.id   e8cf06b3ea8afc64143756eb11dfed46
#
_cell.length_a   1.000
_cell.length_b   1.000
_cell.length_c   1.000
_cell.angle_alpha   90.00
_cell.angle_beta   90.00
_cell.angle_gamma   90.00
#
_symmetry.space_group_name_H-M   'P 1'
#
loop_
_entity.id
_entity.type
_entity.pdbx_description
1 polymer ?
#
loop_
_entity_poly.entity_id
_entity_poly.type
_entity_poly.pdbx_seq_one_letter_code
_entity_poly.pdbx_strand_id
1 'polypeptide(L)'
;GRGWEYAVEPHWSTELSELPTHLAEKVAAPPLDPGRYDLVIHPSNLWLTIHESVGHATEYDRAIGLEANYAGTSFATPDLLGTLRYGSDLMNVTGDRTTPAGLSTVGWDDEGVAAQEWDLVREGLLVGYQLDRAGAARLGVERSNGCAYGDAATSVPLQRMPNVSLRADPRGADLAGLVGGVTDGVLVVGNKSWSIDMARYNFQFTAQRFYRIINGRLAGQVKDIAYQSSTPAFWNSLAAVGNADTFVLGGAL
;
A
#
# COMPACT_ATOMS: atom_id res chain seq x y z
N GLY A 1 7.04 10.30 11.62
CA GLY A 1 6.66 9.57 12.83
C GLY A 1 6.00 10.47 13.86
N ARG A 2 5.49 9.86 14.92
CA ARG A 2 4.86 10.55 16.05
C ARG A 2 5.58 10.16 17.34
N GLY A 3 5.51 11.02 18.37
CA GLY A 3 6.11 10.78 19.67
C GLY A 3 5.21 9.98 20.62
N TRP A 4 5.46 10.12 21.93
CA TRP A 4 4.68 9.45 22.98
C TRP A 4 3.19 9.83 22.96
N GLU A 5 2.85 11.01 22.48
CA GLU A 5 1.47 11.48 22.30
C GLU A 5 0.62 10.51 21.46
N TYR A 6 1.21 9.78 20.51
CA TYR A 6 0.53 8.75 19.73
C TYR A 6 0.01 7.59 20.60
N ALA A 7 0.77 7.22 21.62
CA ALA A 7 0.41 6.13 22.52
C ALA A 7 -0.76 6.49 23.46
N VAL A 8 -1.03 7.77 23.65
CA VAL A 8 -2.12 8.28 24.51
C VAL A 8 -3.30 8.87 23.74
N GLU A 9 -3.33 8.72 22.43
CA GLU A 9 -4.45 9.20 21.61
C GLU A 9 -5.76 8.49 21.98
N PRO A 10 -6.89 9.22 21.99
CA PRO A 10 -8.18 8.70 22.50
C PRO A 10 -8.73 7.48 21.75
N HIS A 11 -8.37 7.30 20.47
CA HIS A 11 -8.88 6.19 19.65
C HIS A 11 -8.49 4.81 20.18
N TRP A 12 -7.33 4.67 20.85
CA TRP A 12 -6.90 3.39 21.42
C TRP A 12 -7.89 2.84 22.45
N SER A 13 -8.48 3.72 23.28
CA SER A 13 -9.47 3.29 24.28
C SER A 13 -10.74 2.74 23.63
N THR A 14 -11.17 3.33 22.51
CA THR A 14 -12.31 2.83 21.73
C THR A 14 -12.00 1.48 21.09
N GLU A 15 -10.88 1.37 20.40
CA GLU A 15 -10.46 0.10 19.78
C GLU A 15 -10.33 -1.03 20.81
N LEU A 16 -9.71 -0.77 21.96
CA LEU A 16 -9.56 -1.76 23.02
C LEU A 16 -10.89 -2.17 23.65
N SER A 17 -11.86 -1.26 23.74
CA SER A 17 -13.20 -1.58 24.27
C SER A 17 -14.01 -2.45 23.32
N GLU A 18 -13.82 -2.33 22.02
CA GLU A 18 -14.50 -3.12 20.98
C GLU A 18 -13.85 -4.49 20.72
N LEU A 19 -12.56 -4.62 21.07
CA LEU A 19 -11.77 -5.81 20.76
C LEU A 19 -12.39 -7.14 21.27
N PRO A 20 -12.95 -7.26 22.51
CA PRO A 20 -13.58 -8.49 22.96
C PRO A 20 -14.75 -8.91 22.08
N THR A 21 -15.58 -7.96 21.65
CA THR A 21 -16.71 -8.22 20.74
C THR A 21 -16.23 -8.73 19.40
N HIS A 22 -15.25 -8.04 18.80
CA HIS A 22 -14.67 -8.46 17.52
C HIS A 22 -14.02 -9.85 17.58
N LEU A 23 -13.36 -10.19 18.70
CA LEU A 23 -12.78 -11.52 18.89
C LEU A 23 -13.86 -12.60 19.03
N ALA A 24 -14.91 -12.35 19.80
CA ALA A 24 -16.03 -13.29 19.96
C ALA A 24 -16.72 -13.57 18.61
N GLU A 25 -17.00 -12.52 17.83
CA GLU A 25 -17.55 -12.63 16.49
C GLU A 25 -16.62 -13.44 15.56
N LYS A 26 -15.31 -13.14 15.57
CA LYS A 26 -14.33 -13.83 14.73
C LYS A 26 -14.22 -15.32 15.04
N VAL A 27 -14.26 -15.70 16.32
CA VAL A 27 -14.21 -17.11 16.73
C VAL A 27 -15.45 -17.85 16.24
N ALA A 28 -16.63 -17.22 16.37
CA ALA A 28 -17.91 -17.80 15.94
C ALA A 28 -18.17 -17.72 14.43
N ALA A 29 -17.39 -16.90 13.68
CA ALA A 29 -17.62 -16.66 12.28
C ALA A 29 -17.55 -17.95 11.44
N PRO A 30 -18.42 -18.12 10.42
CA PRO A 30 -18.30 -19.20 9.46
C PRO A 30 -17.14 -18.96 8.49
N PRO A 31 -16.56 -20.00 7.89
CA PRO A 31 -15.67 -19.84 6.74
C PRO A 31 -16.43 -19.27 5.54
N LEU A 32 -15.70 -18.70 4.59
CA LEU A 32 -16.25 -18.30 3.29
C LEU A 32 -15.81 -19.32 2.23
N ASP A 33 -16.73 -19.70 1.36
CA ASP A 33 -16.40 -20.59 0.25
C ASP A 33 -15.40 -19.93 -0.71
N PRO A 34 -14.43 -20.68 -1.26
CA PRO A 34 -13.52 -20.16 -2.27
C PRO A 34 -14.29 -19.66 -3.50
N GLY A 35 -13.91 -18.49 -3.99
CA GLY A 35 -14.61 -17.87 -5.11
C GLY A 35 -14.02 -16.53 -5.53
N ARG A 36 -14.70 -15.87 -6.44
CA ARG A 36 -14.44 -14.49 -6.83
C ARG A 36 -15.40 -13.57 -6.10
N TYR A 37 -14.85 -12.58 -5.41
CA TYR A 37 -15.63 -11.62 -4.63
C TYR A 37 -15.09 -10.22 -4.88
N ASP A 38 -15.97 -9.23 -4.84
CA ASP A 38 -15.54 -7.84 -4.75
C ASP A 38 -14.92 -7.58 -3.37
N LEU A 39 -13.81 -6.86 -3.35
CA LEU A 39 -13.13 -6.52 -2.10
C LEU A 39 -13.21 -5.03 -1.83
N VAL A 40 -13.73 -4.66 -0.67
CA VAL A 40 -13.52 -3.33 -0.09
C VAL A 40 -12.35 -3.45 0.87
N ILE A 41 -11.22 -2.81 0.56
CA ILE A 41 -10.00 -2.94 1.36
C ILE A 41 -9.86 -1.69 2.23
N HIS A 42 -10.01 -1.87 3.54
CA HIS A 42 -9.83 -0.80 4.51
C HIS A 42 -8.37 -0.34 4.54
N PRO A 43 -8.06 0.94 4.78
CA PRO A 43 -6.69 1.45 4.84
C PRO A 43 -5.75 0.66 5.75
N SER A 44 -6.25 0.10 6.85
CA SER A 44 -5.47 -0.75 7.77
C SER A 44 -4.99 -2.08 7.18
N ASN A 45 -5.49 -2.49 6.01
CA ASN A 45 -4.94 -3.60 5.22
C ASN A 45 -4.28 -3.09 3.93
N LEU A 46 -4.85 -2.04 3.33
CA LEU A 46 -4.40 -1.51 2.04
C LEU A 46 -2.93 -1.05 2.06
N TRP A 47 -2.44 -0.50 3.18
CA TRP A 47 -1.06 -0.07 3.29
C TRP A 47 -0.06 -1.21 3.00
N LEU A 48 -0.34 -2.43 3.47
CA LEU A 48 0.49 -3.60 3.20
C LEU A 48 0.42 -3.99 1.71
N THR A 49 -0.78 -3.98 1.14
CA THR A 49 -0.99 -4.27 -0.28
C THR A 49 -0.22 -3.28 -1.16
N ILE A 50 -0.27 -1.98 -0.84
CA ILE A 50 0.51 -0.94 -1.53
C ILE A 50 2.01 -1.16 -1.33
N HIS A 51 2.45 -1.36 -0.08
CA HIS A 51 3.85 -1.56 0.28
C HIS A 51 4.50 -2.68 -0.55
N GLU A 52 3.85 -3.85 -0.59
CA GLU A 52 4.39 -5.03 -1.25
C GLU A 52 4.24 -4.98 -2.79
N SER A 53 3.08 -4.58 -3.28
CA SER A 53 2.77 -4.69 -4.70
C SER A 53 3.09 -3.44 -5.52
N VAL A 54 3.31 -2.28 -4.89
CA VAL A 54 3.68 -1.04 -5.56
C VAL A 54 4.97 -0.46 -4.99
N GLY A 55 5.04 -0.28 -3.67
CA GLY A 55 6.20 0.30 -3.02
C GLY A 55 7.49 -0.42 -3.41
N HIS A 56 7.60 -1.69 -3.07
CA HIS A 56 8.78 -2.49 -3.43
C HIS A 56 8.96 -2.70 -4.93
N ALA A 57 7.88 -2.75 -5.71
CA ALA A 57 7.99 -2.93 -7.15
C ALA A 57 8.53 -1.70 -7.89
N THR A 58 8.41 -0.51 -7.29
CA THR A 58 8.88 0.75 -7.87
C THR A 58 10.18 1.29 -7.23
N GLU A 59 10.85 0.49 -6.40
CA GLU A 59 12.24 0.73 -5.99
C GLU A 59 13.16 0.49 -7.19
N TYR A 60 13.86 1.52 -7.64
CA TYR A 60 14.62 1.46 -8.89
C TYR A 60 15.79 0.49 -8.85
N ASP A 61 16.52 0.42 -7.75
CA ASP A 61 17.60 -0.53 -7.54
C ASP A 61 17.11 -1.97 -7.64
N ARG A 62 15.93 -2.26 -7.12
CA ARG A 62 15.26 -3.55 -7.24
C ARG A 62 14.81 -3.81 -8.69
N ALA A 63 14.23 -2.80 -9.36
CA ALA A 63 13.79 -2.90 -10.75
C ALA A 63 14.94 -3.21 -11.72
N ILE A 64 16.15 -2.76 -11.44
CA ILE A 64 17.37 -3.06 -12.22
C ILE A 64 18.16 -4.27 -11.69
N GLY A 65 17.64 -4.98 -10.67
CA GLY A 65 18.21 -6.23 -10.17
C GLY A 65 19.39 -6.10 -9.20
N LEU A 66 19.67 -4.92 -8.65
CA LEU A 66 20.77 -4.75 -7.67
C LEU A 66 20.51 -5.53 -6.39
N GLU A 67 19.26 -5.74 -6.00
CA GLU A 67 18.86 -6.48 -4.81
C GLU A 67 18.44 -7.94 -5.07
N ALA A 68 18.66 -8.47 -6.27
CA ALA A 68 18.17 -9.78 -6.69
C ALA A 68 18.50 -10.93 -5.74
N ASN A 69 19.67 -10.89 -5.12
CA ASN A 69 20.15 -11.94 -4.19
C ASN A 69 19.67 -11.75 -2.75
N TYR A 70 19.12 -10.60 -2.42
CA TYR A 70 18.76 -10.25 -1.03
C TYR A 70 17.26 -10.03 -0.87
N ALA A 71 16.68 -9.14 -1.66
CA ALA A 71 15.31 -8.66 -1.48
C ALA A 71 14.43 -8.86 -2.73
N GLY A 72 14.96 -9.48 -3.79
CA GLY A 72 14.24 -9.78 -5.01
C GLY A 72 14.42 -8.73 -6.11
N THR A 73 13.56 -8.83 -7.10
CA THR A 73 13.53 -8.00 -8.30
C THR A 73 12.17 -7.28 -8.41
N SER A 74 11.87 -6.76 -9.58
CA SER A 74 10.56 -6.19 -9.90
C SER A 74 10.12 -6.61 -11.31
N PHE A 75 8.82 -6.81 -11.47
CA PHE A 75 8.20 -6.94 -12.80
C PHE A 75 8.10 -5.59 -13.51
N ALA A 76 8.12 -4.48 -12.75
CA ALA A 76 8.05 -3.12 -13.28
C ALA A 76 9.45 -2.64 -13.66
N THR A 77 10.00 -3.20 -14.74
CA THR A 77 11.36 -2.91 -15.23
C THR A 77 11.44 -1.56 -15.95
N PRO A 78 12.63 -0.90 -16.00
CA PRO A 78 12.76 0.46 -16.54
C PRO A 78 12.35 0.63 -18.01
N ASP A 79 12.47 -0.41 -18.82
CA ASP A 79 12.02 -0.43 -20.22
C ASP A 79 10.49 -0.32 -20.36
N LEU A 80 9.76 -0.58 -19.29
CA LEU A 80 8.30 -0.45 -19.22
C LEU A 80 7.82 0.92 -18.71
N LEU A 81 8.74 1.82 -18.34
CA LEU A 81 8.38 3.17 -17.89
C LEU A 81 7.57 3.92 -18.95
N GLY A 82 6.44 4.48 -18.57
CA GLY A 82 5.52 5.18 -19.47
C GLY A 82 4.64 4.28 -20.35
N THR A 83 4.81 2.96 -20.29
CA THR A 83 4.04 2.00 -21.12
C THR A 83 3.33 0.93 -20.31
N LEU A 84 3.86 0.55 -19.14
CA LEU A 84 3.24 -0.46 -18.29
C LEU A 84 1.90 0.02 -17.73
N ARG A 85 0.84 -0.67 -18.13
CA ARG A 85 -0.49 -0.53 -17.49
C ARG A 85 -0.47 -1.25 -16.15
N TYR A 86 -0.17 -0.50 -15.11
CA TYR A 86 -0.05 -1.02 -13.75
C TYR A 86 -1.42 -1.32 -13.13
N GLY A 87 -2.39 -0.45 -13.39
CA GLY A 87 -3.72 -0.55 -12.84
C GLY A 87 -4.78 0.15 -13.71
N SER A 88 -6.01 0.23 -13.21
CA SER A 88 -7.09 0.98 -13.86
C SER A 88 -6.79 2.48 -13.90
N ASP A 89 -7.55 3.27 -14.68
CA ASP A 89 -7.40 4.73 -14.76
C ASP A 89 -7.64 5.46 -13.42
N LEU A 90 -8.26 4.78 -12.45
CA LEU A 90 -8.46 5.31 -11.09
C LEU A 90 -7.20 5.22 -10.22
N MET A 91 -6.21 4.41 -10.63
CA MET A 91 -5.02 4.19 -9.84
C MET A 91 -4.03 5.35 -10.00
N ASN A 92 -3.90 6.16 -8.95
CA ASN A 92 -2.88 7.20 -8.81
C ASN A 92 -2.12 6.95 -7.53
N VAL A 93 -0.82 6.66 -7.63
CA VAL A 93 0.04 6.34 -6.47
C VAL A 93 1.24 7.27 -6.46
N THR A 94 1.52 7.83 -5.29
CA THR A 94 2.65 8.73 -5.07
C THR A 94 3.70 8.12 -4.15
N GLY A 95 4.96 8.49 -4.40
CA GLY A 95 6.01 8.49 -3.41
C GLY A 95 6.09 9.89 -2.79
N ASP A 96 6.20 9.98 -1.48
CA ASP A 96 6.20 11.26 -0.78
C ASP A 96 7.07 11.20 0.48
N ARG A 97 7.95 12.18 0.64
CA ARG A 97 8.77 12.34 1.84
C ARG A 97 8.41 13.58 2.66
N THR A 98 7.26 14.20 2.33
CA THR A 98 6.80 15.46 2.94
C THR A 98 5.53 15.30 3.80
N THR A 99 4.77 14.20 3.65
CA THR A 99 3.53 13.94 4.40
C THR A 99 3.74 14.10 5.91
N PRO A 100 3.04 15.01 6.58
CA PRO A 100 3.19 15.20 8.03
C PRO A 100 2.95 13.91 8.81
N ALA A 101 3.80 13.62 9.78
CA ALA A 101 3.77 12.41 10.62
C ALA A 101 4.01 11.07 9.88
N GLY A 102 4.27 11.07 8.58
CA GLY A 102 4.67 9.86 7.84
C GLY A 102 5.97 9.26 8.38
N LEU A 103 6.13 7.93 8.28
CA LEU A 103 7.29 7.22 8.83
C LEU A 103 8.58 7.54 8.05
N SER A 104 8.49 7.81 6.74
CA SER A 104 9.60 8.17 5.89
C SER A 104 9.73 9.68 5.64
N THR A 105 9.03 10.51 6.41
CA THR A 105 9.05 11.97 6.26
C THR A 105 10.34 12.55 6.84
N VAL A 106 11.06 13.30 6.01
CA VAL A 106 12.32 13.98 6.35
C VAL A 106 12.40 15.32 5.63
N GLY A 107 13.32 16.19 6.01
CA GLY A 107 13.61 17.44 5.25
C GLY A 107 14.53 17.20 4.05
N TRP A 108 15.52 16.34 4.24
CA TRP A 108 16.50 15.92 3.24
C TRP A 108 16.81 14.45 3.45
N ASP A 109 17.17 13.75 2.38
CA ASP A 109 17.72 12.41 2.47
C ASP A 109 19.18 12.41 2.89
N ASP A 110 19.78 11.24 3.06
CA ASP A 110 21.18 11.11 3.51
C ASP A 110 22.21 11.40 2.41
N GLU A 111 21.78 11.74 1.20
CA GLU A 111 22.59 12.33 0.13
C GLU A 111 22.39 13.85 0.00
N GLY A 112 21.63 14.48 0.90
CA GLY A 112 21.35 15.91 0.93
C GLY A 112 20.37 16.38 -0.15
N VAL A 113 19.52 15.50 -0.66
CA VAL A 113 18.45 15.84 -1.59
C VAL A 113 17.19 16.20 -0.82
N ALA A 114 16.62 17.38 -1.10
CA ALA A 114 15.40 17.85 -0.42
C ALA A 114 14.23 16.92 -0.68
N ALA A 115 13.44 16.69 0.39
CA ALA A 115 12.20 15.92 0.33
C ALA A 115 11.22 16.50 -0.70
N GLN A 116 10.49 15.62 -1.36
CA GLN A 116 9.51 15.96 -2.38
C GLN A 116 8.40 14.91 -2.47
N GLU A 117 7.35 15.23 -3.21
CA GLU A 117 6.30 14.31 -3.65
C GLU A 117 6.41 14.13 -5.17
N TRP A 118 6.15 12.90 -5.66
CA TRP A 118 6.15 12.58 -7.10
C TRP A 118 5.18 11.42 -7.40
N ASP A 119 4.78 11.28 -8.66
CA ASP A 119 3.96 10.16 -9.08
C ASP A 119 4.81 8.92 -9.37
N LEU A 120 4.40 7.79 -8.85
CA LEU A 120 4.86 6.45 -9.22
C LEU A 120 3.96 5.86 -10.31
N VAL A 121 2.65 5.95 -10.08
CA VAL A 121 1.61 5.55 -11.02
C VAL A 121 0.65 6.73 -11.21
N ARG A 122 0.35 7.07 -12.46
CA ARG A 122 -0.62 8.10 -12.81
C ARG A 122 -1.63 7.55 -13.80
N GLU A 123 -2.92 7.64 -13.46
CA GLU A 123 -4.01 7.12 -14.29
C GLU A 123 -3.74 5.68 -14.76
N GLY A 124 -3.24 4.85 -13.84
CA GLY A 124 -2.90 3.46 -14.08
C GLY A 124 -1.61 3.19 -14.85
N LEU A 125 -0.86 4.19 -15.30
CA LEU A 125 0.43 4.01 -15.98
C LEU A 125 1.59 4.18 -15.00
N LEU A 126 2.60 3.30 -15.10
CA LEU A 126 3.88 3.48 -14.41
C LEU A 126 4.60 4.70 -15.00
N VAL A 127 4.82 5.74 -14.18
CA VAL A 127 5.43 7.01 -14.64
C VAL A 127 6.67 7.40 -13.85
N GLY A 128 7.01 6.68 -12.78
CA GLY A 128 8.16 7.03 -11.95
C GLY A 128 8.65 5.88 -11.09
N TYR A 129 9.82 6.10 -10.52
CA TYR A 129 10.48 5.21 -9.57
C TYR A 129 10.88 5.97 -8.32
N GLN A 130 11.25 5.24 -7.30
CA GLN A 130 11.92 5.75 -6.11
C GLN A 130 13.42 5.76 -6.39
N LEU A 131 14.07 6.92 -6.28
CA LEU A 131 15.42 7.13 -6.74
C LEU A 131 16.31 7.76 -5.67
N ASP A 132 17.49 7.21 -5.48
CA ASP A 132 18.67 7.87 -4.98
C ASP A 132 19.42 8.59 -6.12
N ARG A 133 20.57 9.22 -5.85
CA ARG A 133 21.35 9.88 -6.89
C ARG A 133 21.92 8.93 -7.93
N ALA A 134 22.34 7.75 -7.51
CA ALA A 134 22.88 6.75 -8.42
C ALA A 134 21.79 6.20 -9.35
N GLY A 135 20.60 5.95 -8.82
CA GLY A 135 19.42 5.54 -9.58
C GLY A 135 18.97 6.61 -10.57
N ALA A 136 18.92 7.88 -10.15
CA ALA A 136 18.58 9.00 -11.02
C ALA A 136 19.55 9.12 -12.21
N ALA A 137 20.85 9.03 -11.96
CA ALA A 137 21.85 9.07 -13.01
C ALA A 137 21.73 7.90 -13.99
N ARG A 138 21.45 6.70 -13.50
CA ARG A 138 21.25 5.51 -14.35
C ARG A 138 19.97 5.57 -15.18
N LEU A 139 18.89 6.10 -14.61
CA LEU A 139 17.62 6.30 -15.32
C LEU A 139 17.71 7.46 -16.33
N GLY A 140 18.73 8.33 -16.21
CA GLY A 140 18.91 9.48 -17.09
C GLY A 140 18.01 10.67 -16.74
N VAL A 141 17.55 10.76 -15.47
CA VAL A 141 16.80 11.92 -14.97
C VAL A 141 17.72 12.89 -14.22
N GLU A 142 17.35 14.17 -14.25
CA GLU A 142 18.20 15.25 -13.72
C GLU A 142 18.41 15.16 -12.21
N ARG A 143 17.41 14.65 -11.46
CA ARG A 143 17.40 14.71 -10.00
C ARG A 143 16.80 13.46 -9.38
N SER A 144 17.34 13.02 -8.24
CA SER A 144 16.74 11.98 -7.40
C SER A 144 15.48 12.49 -6.67
N ASN A 145 14.68 11.55 -6.15
CA ASN A 145 13.49 11.90 -5.37
C ASN A 145 13.79 12.07 -3.86
N GLY A 146 15.04 11.97 -3.45
CA GLY A 146 15.40 12.02 -2.04
C GLY A 146 15.10 10.70 -1.33
N CYS A 147 15.38 9.56 -1.95
CA CYS A 147 15.14 8.24 -1.40
C CYS A 147 16.37 7.53 -0.83
N ALA A 148 17.48 8.24 -0.64
CA ALA A 148 18.67 7.68 -0.03
C ALA A 148 18.54 7.62 1.50
N TYR A 149 18.90 6.48 2.09
CA TYR A 149 18.85 6.26 3.53
C TYR A 149 20.07 5.44 3.98
N GLY A 150 20.73 5.90 5.04
CA GLY A 150 21.79 5.19 5.75
C GLY A 150 21.30 4.79 7.15
N ASP A 151 21.55 3.57 7.57
CA ASP A 151 21.20 3.07 8.92
C ASP A 151 22.11 3.66 10.02
N ALA A 152 23.26 4.20 9.63
CA ALA A 152 24.20 4.91 10.49
C ALA A 152 24.99 5.95 9.72
N ALA A 153 25.55 6.95 10.42
CA ALA A 153 26.37 8.00 9.80
C ALA A 153 27.64 7.51 9.07
N THR A 154 28.05 6.27 9.34
CA THR A 154 29.20 5.60 8.70
C THR A 154 28.81 4.66 7.56
N SER A 155 27.51 4.46 7.34
CA SER A 155 26.99 3.61 6.26
C SER A 155 26.86 4.37 4.97
N VAL A 156 27.07 3.67 3.85
CA VAL A 156 26.75 4.22 2.53
C VAL A 156 25.22 4.26 2.39
N PRO A 157 24.62 5.41 2.11
CA PRO A 157 23.18 5.47 1.87
C PRO A 157 22.75 4.60 0.67
N LEU A 158 21.65 3.91 0.83
CA LEU A 158 21.02 3.11 -0.22
C LEU A 158 19.61 3.62 -0.50
N GLN A 159 19.08 3.31 -1.68
CA GLN A 159 17.70 3.63 -2.01
C GLN A 159 16.75 2.88 -1.06
N ARG A 160 15.79 3.62 -0.46
CA ARG A 160 14.77 3.06 0.43
C ARG A 160 13.41 3.70 0.15
N MET A 161 12.35 2.96 0.55
CA MET A 161 10.96 3.33 0.28
C MET A 161 10.56 4.63 1.01
N PRO A 162 9.94 5.59 0.30
CA PRO A 162 9.26 6.76 0.90
C PRO A 162 7.92 6.37 1.51
N ASN A 163 7.12 7.34 1.95
CA ASN A 163 5.70 7.10 2.16
C ASN A 163 5.06 6.87 0.77
N VAL A 164 4.45 5.70 0.57
CA VAL A 164 3.78 5.34 -0.69
C VAL A 164 2.28 5.28 -0.45
N SER A 165 1.52 6.08 -1.20
CA SER A 165 0.09 6.26 -0.97
C SER A 165 -0.73 6.19 -2.25
N LEU A 166 -1.86 5.47 -2.20
CA LEU A 166 -2.92 5.62 -3.19
C LEU A 166 -3.63 6.95 -2.92
N ARG A 167 -3.69 7.84 -3.91
CA ARG A 167 -4.38 9.13 -3.79
C ARG A 167 -5.89 8.91 -3.64
N ALA A 168 -6.50 9.63 -2.71
CA ALA A 168 -7.96 9.68 -2.58
C ALA A 168 -8.60 10.26 -3.86
N ASP A 169 -9.74 9.70 -4.25
CA ASP A 169 -10.55 10.29 -5.33
C ASP A 169 -11.40 11.43 -4.75
N PRO A 170 -11.26 12.68 -5.22
CA PRO A 170 -12.09 13.79 -4.75
C PRO A 170 -13.58 13.59 -4.93
N ARG A 171 -13.98 12.69 -5.85
CA ARG A 171 -15.38 12.32 -6.12
C ARG A 171 -15.74 10.97 -5.51
N GLY A 172 -14.81 10.34 -4.80
CA GLY A 172 -15.00 9.04 -4.17
C GLY A 172 -15.98 9.10 -3.02
N ALA A 173 -16.49 7.94 -2.66
CA ALA A 173 -17.34 7.77 -1.50
C ALA A 173 -16.51 7.59 -0.22
N ASP A 174 -17.15 7.72 0.94
CA ASP A 174 -16.63 7.24 2.20
C ASP A 174 -16.68 5.69 2.27
N LEU A 175 -16.20 5.12 3.35
CA LEU A 175 -16.19 3.66 3.53
C LEU A 175 -17.59 3.04 3.44
N ALA A 176 -18.60 3.71 3.99
CA ALA A 176 -19.99 3.22 3.94
C ALA A 176 -20.53 3.22 2.51
N GLY A 177 -20.22 4.26 1.74
CA GLY A 177 -20.59 4.35 0.33
C GLY A 177 -19.87 3.32 -0.54
N LEU A 178 -18.58 3.04 -0.27
CA LEU A 178 -17.85 1.98 -0.95
C LEU A 178 -18.48 0.61 -0.68
N VAL A 179 -18.82 0.30 0.57
CA VAL A 179 -19.54 -0.94 0.94
C VAL A 179 -20.91 -0.97 0.26
N GLY A 180 -21.62 0.17 0.24
CA GLY A 180 -22.95 0.30 -0.37
C GLY A 180 -22.98 -0.01 -1.87
N GLY A 181 -21.86 0.18 -2.56
CA GLY A 181 -21.70 -0.12 -3.99
C GLY A 181 -21.47 -1.61 -4.32
N VAL A 182 -21.28 -2.48 -3.32
CA VAL A 182 -20.94 -3.90 -3.53
C VAL A 182 -22.15 -4.79 -3.34
N THR A 183 -22.50 -5.57 -4.36
CA THR A 183 -23.62 -6.54 -4.27
C THR A 183 -23.22 -7.81 -3.54
N ASP A 184 -22.06 -8.36 -3.85
CA ASP A 184 -21.52 -9.58 -3.28
C ASP A 184 -20.00 -9.45 -3.08
N GLY A 185 -19.56 -9.33 -1.84
CA GLY A 185 -18.15 -9.03 -1.57
C GLY A 185 -17.72 -9.21 -0.13
N VAL A 186 -16.54 -8.70 0.17
CA VAL A 186 -15.89 -8.77 1.48
C VAL A 186 -15.22 -7.46 1.83
N LEU A 187 -15.49 -6.93 3.00
CA LEU A 187 -14.69 -5.86 3.61
C LEU A 187 -13.50 -6.50 4.35
N VAL A 188 -12.30 -6.04 4.00
CA VAL A 188 -11.01 -6.53 4.51
C VAL A 188 -10.42 -5.51 5.47
N VAL A 189 -10.18 -5.87 6.74
CA VAL A 189 -9.75 -4.94 7.80
C VAL A 189 -8.53 -5.49 8.55
N GLY A 190 -7.51 -4.65 8.69
CA GLY A 190 -6.24 -4.99 9.36
C GLY A 190 -5.40 -5.98 8.54
N ASN A 191 -4.11 -6.01 8.78
CA ASN A 191 -3.19 -6.97 8.17
C ASN A 191 -2.87 -8.11 9.14
N LYS A 192 -2.56 -9.31 8.60
CA LYS A 192 -2.17 -10.46 9.42
C LYS A 192 -0.91 -11.15 8.89
N SER A 193 -0.99 -11.68 7.69
CA SER A 193 0.16 -12.33 7.04
C SER A 193 0.09 -12.12 5.53
N TRP A 194 1.23 -12.23 4.89
CA TRP A 194 1.36 -12.04 3.45
C TRP A 194 2.42 -12.95 2.86
N SER A 195 2.32 -13.18 1.58
CA SER A 195 3.32 -13.80 0.74
C SER A 195 3.31 -13.11 -0.62
N ILE A 196 4.49 -12.82 -1.13
CA ILE A 196 4.66 -12.23 -2.45
C ILE A 196 5.91 -12.83 -3.08
N ASP A 197 5.91 -13.03 -4.39
CA ASP A 197 7.07 -13.57 -5.09
C ASP A 197 8.20 -12.55 -5.21
N MET A 198 9.38 -13.03 -5.59
CA MET A 198 10.59 -12.21 -5.66
C MET A 198 10.50 -11.10 -6.72
N ALA A 199 9.65 -11.24 -7.73
CA ALA A 199 9.41 -10.23 -8.76
C ALA A 199 8.29 -9.24 -8.40
N ARG A 200 7.63 -9.39 -7.24
CA ARG A 200 6.49 -8.59 -6.80
C ARG A 200 5.26 -8.73 -7.71
N TYR A 201 5.20 -9.83 -8.45
CA TYR A 201 4.17 -10.07 -9.44
C TYR A 201 2.97 -10.85 -8.89
N ASN A 202 3.19 -11.94 -8.14
CA ASN A 202 2.11 -12.73 -7.56
C ASN A 202 2.10 -12.60 -6.04
N PHE A 203 0.92 -12.40 -5.47
CA PHE A 203 0.78 -12.25 -4.03
C PHE A 203 -0.42 -13.00 -3.45
N GLN A 204 -0.35 -13.27 -2.15
CA GLN A 204 -1.44 -13.72 -1.30
C GLN A 204 -1.39 -12.95 0.02
N PHE A 205 -2.50 -12.31 0.38
CA PHE A 205 -2.60 -11.54 1.62
C PHE A 205 -3.78 -12.03 2.46
N THR A 206 -3.66 -11.80 3.78
CA THR A 206 -4.72 -12.07 4.75
C THR A 206 -5.01 -10.81 5.57
N ALA A 207 -6.03 -10.87 6.41
CA ALA A 207 -6.43 -9.77 7.27
C ALA A 207 -6.74 -10.21 8.70
N GLN A 208 -6.86 -9.24 9.61
CA GLN A 208 -7.31 -9.49 10.97
C GLN A 208 -8.81 -9.82 11.01
N ARG A 209 -9.62 -9.09 10.23
CA ARG A 209 -11.09 -9.26 10.18
C ARG A 209 -11.55 -9.21 8.73
N PHE A 210 -12.57 -10.01 8.43
CA PHE A 210 -13.28 -10.02 7.17
C PHE A 210 -14.77 -9.94 7.46
N TYR A 211 -15.48 -9.05 6.77
CA TYR A 211 -16.92 -8.94 6.87
C TYR A 211 -17.55 -9.23 5.53
N ARG A 212 -18.53 -10.11 5.52
CA ARG A 212 -19.33 -10.39 4.33
C ARG A 212 -20.14 -9.16 3.94
N ILE A 213 -20.14 -8.82 2.65
CA ILE A 213 -21.01 -7.78 2.08
C ILE A 213 -22.06 -8.47 1.23
N ILE A 214 -23.33 -8.18 1.50
CA ILE A 214 -24.48 -8.67 0.74
C ILE A 214 -25.40 -7.48 0.45
N ASN A 215 -25.61 -7.17 -0.83
CA ASN A 215 -26.45 -6.06 -1.29
C ASN A 215 -26.14 -4.73 -0.57
N GLY A 216 -24.86 -4.36 -0.54
CA GLY A 216 -24.39 -3.10 0.04
C GLY A 216 -24.39 -3.03 1.57
N ARG A 217 -24.52 -4.16 2.28
CA ARG A 217 -24.58 -4.19 3.73
C ARG A 217 -23.65 -5.25 4.32
N LEU A 218 -23.05 -4.93 5.47
CA LEU A 218 -22.27 -5.91 6.23
C LEU A 218 -23.20 -6.97 6.83
N ALA A 219 -22.91 -8.25 6.57
CA ALA A 219 -23.70 -9.40 6.97
C ALA A 219 -22.98 -10.29 8.00
N GLY A 220 -22.10 -9.70 8.81
CA GLY A 220 -21.33 -10.37 9.86
C GLY A 220 -19.91 -10.75 9.44
N GLN A 221 -19.12 -11.21 10.41
CA GLN A 221 -17.75 -11.65 10.15
C GLN A 221 -17.72 -13.03 9.45
N VAL A 222 -16.71 -13.21 8.62
CA VAL A 222 -16.30 -14.49 8.02
C VAL A 222 -14.81 -14.71 8.32
N LYS A 223 -14.34 -15.96 8.27
CA LYS A 223 -12.96 -16.29 8.65
C LYS A 223 -12.26 -17.21 7.64
N ASP A 224 -11.00 -17.49 7.92
CA ASP A 224 -10.15 -18.42 7.15
C ASP A 224 -9.99 -18.00 5.67
N ILE A 225 -9.84 -16.69 5.45
CA ILE A 225 -9.75 -16.07 4.12
C ILE A 225 -8.32 -15.62 3.84
N ALA A 226 -7.88 -15.91 2.63
CA ALA A 226 -6.78 -15.24 1.96
C ALA A 226 -7.25 -14.78 0.57
N TYR A 227 -6.83 -13.60 0.14
CA TYR A 227 -7.04 -13.15 -1.23
C TYR A 227 -5.71 -13.15 -1.98
N GLN A 228 -5.75 -13.51 -3.25
CA GLN A 228 -4.58 -13.65 -4.09
C GLN A 228 -4.83 -13.16 -5.51
N SER A 229 -3.78 -12.64 -6.14
CA SER A 229 -3.83 -12.19 -7.52
C SER A 229 -2.41 -12.00 -8.07
N SER A 230 -2.30 -11.70 -9.36
CA SER A 230 -1.13 -10.98 -9.85
C SER A 230 -1.31 -9.49 -9.64
N THR A 231 -0.22 -8.78 -9.40
CA THR A 231 -0.23 -7.32 -9.13
C THR A 231 -0.95 -6.53 -10.24
N PRO A 232 -0.65 -6.72 -11.55
CA PRO A 232 -1.38 -5.99 -12.57
C PRO A 232 -2.85 -6.37 -12.65
N ALA A 233 -3.22 -7.65 -12.50
CA ALA A 233 -4.62 -8.06 -12.56
C ALA A 233 -5.42 -7.45 -11.39
N PHE A 234 -4.84 -7.42 -10.19
CA PHE A 234 -5.45 -6.82 -9.02
C PHE A 234 -5.71 -5.32 -9.20
N TRP A 235 -4.67 -4.56 -9.54
CA TRP A 235 -4.80 -3.11 -9.69
C TRP A 235 -5.62 -2.68 -10.92
N ASN A 236 -5.65 -3.48 -11.99
CA ASN A 236 -6.56 -3.25 -13.11
C ASN A 236 -8.04 -3.55 -12.77
N SER A 237 -8.32 -4.30 -11.70
CA SER A 237 -9.68 -4.51 -11.20
C SER A 237 -10.17 -3.40 -10.25
N LEU A 238 -9.34 -2.39 -9.96
CA LEU A 238 -9.72 -1.25 -9.11
C LEU A 238 -10.90 -0.49 -9.74
N ALA A 239 -12.06 -0.57 -9.10
CA ALA A 239 -13.33 -0.01 -9.58
C ALA A 239 -13.74 1.29 -8.86
N ALA A 240 -13.20 1.52 -7.67
CA ALA A 240 -13.46 2.74 -6.89
C ALA A 240 -12.31 3.02 -5.92
N VAL A 241 -12.10 4.28 -5.62
CA VAL A 241 -11.19 4.77 -4.57
C VAL A 241 -11.98 5.68 -3.64
N GLY A 242 -11.73 5.56 -2.35
CA GLY A 242 -12.40 6.39 -1.34
C GLY A 242 -11.97 7.86 -1.42
N ASN A 243 -12.78 8.74 -0.85
CA ASN A 243 -12.49 10.16 -0.70
C ASN A 243 -11.43 10.44 0.38
N ALA A 244 -11.13 11.72 0.62
CA ALA A 244 -10.12 12.14 1.58
C ALA A 244 -10.41 11.68 3.03
N ASP A 245 -11.69 11.51 3.41
CA ASP A 245 -12.07 11.06 4.75
C ASP A 245 -11.67 9.59 5.01
N THR A 246 -11.42 8.83 3.95
CA THR A 246 -10.95 7.43 4.04
C THR A 246 -9.44 7.32 4.15
N PHE A 247 -8.69 8.43 4.01
CA PHE A 247 -7.23 8.38 4.08
C PHE A 247 -6.75 8.20 5.52
N VAL A 248 -5.93 7.19 5.73
CA VAL A 248 -5.29 6.91 7.02
C VAL A 248 -3.80 6.71 6.80
N LEU A 249 -2.99 7.39 7.61
CA LEU A 249 -1.56 7.09 7.68
C LEU A 249 -1.39 5.70 8.28
N GLY A 250 -1.17 4.72 7.43
CA GLY A 250 -0.77 3.38 7.81
C GLY A 250 0.73 3.29 7.99
N GLY A 251 1.20 2.35 8.82
CA GLY A 251 2.61 2.09 9.00
C GLY A 251 2.96 0.67 8.57
N ALA A 252 4.00 0.53 7.75
CA ALA A 252 4.79 -0.69 7.73
C ALA A 252 5.83 -0.57 8.84
N LEU A 253 5.97 -1.62 9.62
CA LEU A 253 7.06 -1.76 10.58
C LEU A 253 8.34 -2.14 9.85
#